data_692fbbbd6d161f4ef53b8f8e73b4ea92
#
_entry.id   692fbbbd6d161f4ef53b8f8e73b4ea92
#
_cell.length_a   1.000
_cell.length_b   1.000
_cell.length_c   1.000
_cell.angle_alpha   90.00
_cell.angle_beta   90.00
_cell.angle_gamma   90.00
#
_symmetry.space_group_name_H-M   'P 1'
#
loop_
_entity.id
_entity.type
_entity.pdbx_description
1 polymer ?
#
loop_
_entity_poly.entity_id
_entity_poly.type
_entity_poly.pdbx_seq_one_letter_code
_entity_poly.pdbx_strand_id
1 'polypeptide(L)'
;MDLLIIVHIKSSFDSWKAVFDADPGDRKDFADETRMQVGKVDDKTAMVQVFDVDMQKISQMMNDPNSPVADIMAEHIIRHDIYIVEQMSPANA
;
A
#
# COMPACT_ATOMS: atom_id res chain seq x y z
N MET A 1 1.40 11.66 -6.75
CA MET A 1 1.43 11.87 -5.28
C MET A 1 2.14 10.69 -4.64
N ASP A 2 3.02 10.98 -3.70
CA ASP A 2 3.77 9.95 -3.00
C ASP A 2 3.15 9.68 -1.65
N LEU A 3 3.06 8.41 -1.25
CA LEU A 3 2.39 7.99 -0.03
C LEU A 3 3.28 7.07 0.79
N LEU A 4 3.14 7.18 2.12
CA LEU A 4 3.59 6.17 3.07
C LEU A 4 2.36 5.54 3.71
N ILE A 5 2.24 4.23 3.58
CA ILE A 5 1.09 3.49 4.08
C ILE A 5 1.54 2.58 5.21
N ILE A 6 0.94 2.72 6.37
CA ILE A 6 1.13 1.78 7.48
C ILE A 6 0.00 0.76 7.41
N VAL A 7 0.37 -0.50 7.19
CA VAL A 7 -0.56 -1.61 7.07
C VAL A 7 -0.65 -2.32 8.40
N HIS A 8 -1.84 -2.35 9.00
CA HIS A 8 -2.12 -3.12 10.22
C HIS A 8 -2.66 -4.47 9.81
N ILE A 9 -1.87 -5.53 10.03
CA ILE A 9 -2.08 -6.86 9.47
C ILE A 9 -2.87 -7.72 10.45
N LYS A 10 -3.93 -8.35 9.94
CA LYS A 10 -4.77 -9.26 10.70
C LYS A 10 -4.17 -10.66 10.80
N SER A 11 -3.60 -11.16 9.70
CA SER A 11 -3.02 -12.50 9.62
C SER A 11 -1.56 -12.50 10.15
N SER A 12 -0.59 -12.41 9.26
CA SER A 12 0.82 -12.29 9.59
C SER A 12 1.54 -11.54 8.48
N PHE A 13 2.71 -10.98 8.78
CA PHE A 13 3.50 -10.29 7.77
C PHE A 13 3.77 -11.20 6.57
N ASP A 14 4.20 -12.43 6.80
CA ASP A 14 4.53 -13.35 5.71
C ASP A 14 3.32 -13.70 4.84
N SER A 15 2.16 -13.93 5.45
CA SER A 15 0.93 -14.21 4.72
C SER A 15 0.47 -13.00 3.90
N TRP A 16 0.49 -11.82 4.49
CA TRP A 16 0.16 -10.59 3.80
C TRP A 16 1.15 -10.29 2.67
N LYS A 17 2.45 -10.44 2.93
CA LYS A 17 3.50 -10.16 1.93
C LYS A 17 3.39 -11.05 0.72
N ALA A 18 3.05 -12.32 0.90
CA ALA A 18 2.84 -13.25 -0.21
C ALA A 18 1.71 -12.76 -1.13
N VAL A 19 0.62 -12.28 -0.56
CA VAL A 19 -0.51 -11.74 -1.34
C VAL A 19 -0.13 -10.42 -1.99
N PHE A 20 0.59 -9.56 -1.27
CA PHE A 20 1.09 -8.30 -1.81
C PHE A 20 1.99 -8.54 -3.03
N ASP A 21 2.90 -9.51 -2.96
CA ASP A 21 3.81 -9.83 -4.05
C ASP A 21 3.11 -10.42 -5.26
N ALA A 22 1.96 -11.08 -5.07
CA ALA A 22 1.14 -11.59 -6.16
C ALA A 22 0.49 -10.48 -7.00
N ASP A 23 0.43 -9.25 -6.45
CA ASP A 23 -0.03 -8.05 -7.14
C ASP A 23 -1.43 -8.18 -7.77
N PRO A 24 -2.45 -8.59 -7.01
CA PRO A 24 -3.78 -8.82 -7.57
C PRO A 24 -4.47 -7.55 -8.05
N GLY A 25 -4.03 -6.38 -7.56
CA GLY A 25 -4.60 -5.08 -7.93
C GLY A 25 -3.88 -4.38 -9.07
N ASP A 26 -2.88 -4.98 -9.69
CA ASP A 26 -2.06 -4.38 -10.76
C ASP A 26 -1.56 -2.98 -10.39
N ARG A 27 -0.64 -2.92 -9.43
CA ARG A 27 -0.11 -1.64 -8.89
C ARG A 27 0.44 -0.71 -9.97
N LYS A 28 0.97 -1.25 -11.07
CA LYS A 28 1.48 -0.45 -12.19
C LYS A 28 0.42 0.47 -12.80
N ASP A 29 -0.87 0.15 -12.64
CA ASP A 29 -1.97 0.94 -13.19
C ASP A 29 -2.23 2.21 -12.39
N PHE A 30 -1.79 2.29 -11.14
CA PHE A 30 -2.04 3.45 -10.29
C PHE A 30 -0.82 4.02 -9.58
N ALA A 31 0.37 3.41 -9.75
CA ALA A 31 1.60 3.88 -9.12
C ALA A 31 2.83 3.44 -9.89
N ASP A 32 3.97 4.06 -9.59
CA ASP A 32 5.27 3.63 -10.11
C ASP A 32 5.77 2.43 -9.30
N GLU A 33 5.46 1.22 -9.76
CA GLU A 33 5.82 0.00 -9.06
C GLU A 33 7.34 -0.25 -8.98
N THR A 34 8.13 0.37 -9.87
CA THR A 34 9.59 0.19 -9.87
C THR A 34 10.27 0.84 -8.67
N ARG A 35 9.61 1.82 -8.04
CA ARG A 35 10.12 2.55 -6.88
C ARG A 35 9.47 2.13 -5.57
N MET A 36 8.49 1.25 -5.63
CA MET A 36 7.72 0.82 -4.46
C MET A 36 8.60 0.04 -3.49
N GLN A 37 8.49 0.34 -2.19
CA GLN A 37 9.27 -0.31 -1.15
C GLN A 37 8.37 -0.80 -0.03
N VAL A 38 8.74 -1.93 0.58
CA VAL A 38 8.04 -2.52 1.71
C VAL A 38 9.03 -2.69 2.87
N GLY A 39 8.62 -2.24 4.06
CA GLY A 39 9.38 -2.44 5.30
C GLY A 39 8.55 -3.25 6.29
N LYS A 40 9.19 -4.20 6.97
CA LYS A 40 8.57 -4.94 8.07
C LYS A 40 8.84 -4.19 9.38
N VAL A 41 7.78 -3.77 10.07
CA VAL A 41 7.89 -3.21 11.41
C VAL A 41 7.87 -4.35 12.43
N ASP A 42 6.86 -5.21 12.35
CA ASP A 42 6.73 -6.44 13.12
C ASP A 42 5.82 -7.40 12.37
N ASP A 43 5.44 -8.52 12.99
CA ASP A 43 4.61 -9.54 12.34
C ASP A 43 3.18 -9.05 12.01
N LYS A 44 2.76 -7.96 12.61
CA LYS A 44 1.42 -7.38 12.44
C LYS A 44 1.43 -6.00 11.82
N THR A 45 2.60 -5.48 11.45
CA THR A 45 2.71 -4.11 10.93
C THR A 45 3.73 -4.03 9.82
N ALA A 46 3.34 -3.47 8.69
CA ALA A 46 4.22 -3.20 7.55
C ALA A 46 4.14 -1.74 7.15
N MET A 47 5.20 -1.26 6.51
CA MET A 47 5.22 0.04 5.85
C MET A 47 5.34 -0.18 4.35
N VAL A 48 4.53 0.54 3.57
CA VAL A 48 4.63 0.52 2.10
C VAL A 48 4.82 1.94 1.62
N GLN A 49 5.90 2.19 0.90
CA GLN A 49 6.15 3.47 0.26
C GLN A 49 5.80 3.36 -1.23
N VAL A 50 4.89 4.22 -1.69
CA VAL A 50 4.40 4.22 -3.07
C VAL A 50 4.62 5.60 -3.69
N PHE A 51 4.94 5.62 -4.98
CA PHE A 51 5.31 6.82 -5.70
C PHE A 51 4.40 7.03 -6.91
N ASP A 52 4.17 8.30 -7.24
CA ASP A 52 3.37 8.70 -8.41
C ASP A 52 1.98 8.05 -8.43
N VAL A 53 1.32 8.05 -7.27
CA VAL A 53 0.03 7.40 -7.09
C VAL A 53 -1.09 8.23 -7.73
N ASP A 54 -1.93 7.57 -8.53
CA ASP A 54 -3.20 8.11 -8.98
C ASP A 54 -4.25 7.90 -7.88
N MET A 55 -4.53 8.96 -7.13
CA MET A 55 -5.41 8.89 -5.97
C MET A 55 -6.83 8.48 -6.33
N GLN A 56 -7.30 8.87 -7.50
CA GLN A 56 -8.64 8.51 -7.96
C GLN A 56 -8.75 7.01 -8.22
N LYS A 57 -7.75 6.44 -8.90
CA LYS A 57 -7.73 5.01 -9.22
C LYS A 57 -7.60 4.15 -7.97
N ILE A 58 -6.71 4.52 -7.05
CA ILE A 58 -6.53 3.75 -5.82
C ILE A 58 -7.77 3.82 -4.94
N SER A 59 -8.41 4.98 -4.87
CA SER A 59 -9.65 5.16 -4.11
C SER A 59 -10.78 4.31 -4.68
N GLN A 60 -10.93 4.29 -5.99
CA GLN A 60 -11.94 3.45 -6.65
C GLN A 60 -11.71 1.98 -6.37
N MET A 61 -10.46 1.51 -6.47
CA MET A 61 -10.12 0.11 -6.21
C MET A 61 -10.39 -0.27 -4.74
N MET A 62 -10.01 0.59 -3.80
CA MET A 62 -10.16 0.33 -2.37
C MET A 62 -11.62 0.31 -1.92
N ASN A 63 -12.50 1.05 -2.60
CA ASN A 63 -13.92 1.17 -2.26
C ASN A 63 -14.82 0.23 -3.06
N ASP A 64 -14.28 -0.50 -4.03
CA ASP A 64 -15.05 -1.43 -4.86
C ASP A 64 -15.14 -2.79 -4.20
N PRO A 65 -16.33 -3.25 -3.75
CA PRO A 65 -16.49 -4.56 -3.14
C PRO A 65 -16.24 -5.73 -4.09
N ASN A 66 -16.21 -5.48 -5.39
CA ASN A 66 -15.91 -6.49 -6.42
C ASN A 66 -14.45 -6.43 -6.89
N SER A 67 -13.64 -5.56 -6.29
CA SER A 67 -12.21 -5.48 -6.59
C SER A 67 -11.49 -6.78 -6.21
N PRO A 68 -10.46 -7.20 -6.98
CA PRO A 68 -9.64 -8.35 -6.60
C PRO A 68 -8.99 -8.24 -5.22
N VAL A 69 -8.82 -7.03 -4.71
CA VAL A 69 -8.19 -6.79 -3.40
C VAL A 69 -9.19 -6.78 -2.24
N ALA A 70 -10.50 -6.73 -2.50
CA ALA A 70 -11.50 -6.60 -1.44
C ALA A 70 -11.48 -7.78 -0.46
N ASP A 71 -11.45 -9.02 -0.96
CA ASP A 71 -11.38 -10.22 -0.13
C ASP A 71 -10.05 -10.31 0.62
N ILE A 72 -8.97 -9.91 -0.02
CA ILE A 72 -7.63 -9.88 0.57
C ILE A 72 -7.59 -8.90 1.74
N MET A 73 -8.15 -7.71 1.57
CA MET A 73 -8.21 -6.74 2.65
C MET A 73 -9.05 -7.26 3.82
N ALA A 74 -10.18 -7.90 3.54
CA ALA A 74 -11.02 -8.47 4.58
C ALA A 74 -10.32 -9.59 5.37
N GLU A 75 -9.49 -10.40 4.71
CA GLU A 75 -8.80 -11.54 5.31
C GLU A 75 -7.51 -11.15 6.03
N HIS A 76 -6.74 -10.22 5.47
CA HIS A 76 -5.36 -9.96 5.91
C HIS A 76 -5.15 -8.62 6.59
N ILE A 77 -6.06 -7.65 6.44
CA ILE A 77 -5.80 -6.27 6.84
C ILE A 77 -6.87 -5.77 7.80
N ILE A 78 -6.42 -5.19 8.93
CA ILE A 78 -7.29 -4.51 9.88
C ILE A 78 -7.61 -3.11 9.37
N ARG A 79 -6.57 -2.34 9.03
CA ARG A 79 -6.70 -0.99 8.48
C ARG A 79 -5.39 -0.54 7.82
N HIS A 80 -5.51 0.50 7.02
CA HIS A 80 -4.38 1.26 6.49
C HIS A 80 -4.37 2.65 7.09
N ASP A 81 -3.22 3.13 7.53
CA ASP A 81 -2.98 4.54 7.83
C ASP A 81 -2.17 5.12 6.68
N ILE A 82 -2.72 6.11 5.98
CA ILE A 82 -2.13 6.63 4.75
C ILE A 82 -1.65 8.06 4.99
N TYR A 83 -0.38 8.31 4.70
CA TYR A 83 0.25 9.62 4.84
C TYR A 83 0.76 10.11 3.49
N ILE A 84 0.51 11.38 3.18
CA ILE A 84 1.11 12.03 2.02
C ILE A 84 2.53 12.44 2.41
N VAL A 85 3.51 12.07 1.57
CA VAL A 85 4.90 12.41 1.79
C VAL A 85 5.42 13.29 0.67
N GLU A 86 6.31 14.22 1.00
CA GLU A 86 6.93 15.11 0.04
C GLU A 86 8.45 15.05 0.22
N GLN A 87 9.16 15.18 -0.89
CA GLN A 87 10.61 15.27 -0.83
C GLN A 87 11.01 16.60 -0.18
N MET A 88 11.85 16.50 0.86
CA MET A 88 12.40 17.70 1.48
C MET A 88 13.45 18.33 0.55
N SER A 89 13.26 19.61 0.27
CA SER A 89 14.23 20.37 -0.52
C SER A 89 15.43 20.75 0.35
N PRO A 90 16.68 20.44 -0.06
CA PRO A 90 17.87 20.87 0.70
C PRO A 90 17.97 22.38 0.90
N ALA A 91 17.45 23.17 -0.03
CA ALA A 91 17.46 24.64 0.09
C ALA A 91 16.52 25.15 1.18
N ASN A 92 15.54 24.35 1.57
CA ASN A 92 14.53 24.68 2.58
C ASN A 92 14.75 23.91 3.89
N ALA A 93 15.76 23.09 3.93
CA ALA A 93 16.03 22.24 5.09
C ALA A 93 16.73 23.01 6.21
#